data_383a3150406614e1812aa1a53092e619
#
_entry.id   383a3150406614e1812aa1a53092e619
#
_cell.length_a   1.000
_cell.length_b   1.000
_cell.length_c   1.000
_cell.angle_alpha   90.00
_cell.angle_beta   90.00
_cell.angle_gamma   90.00
#
_symmetry.space_group_name_H-M   'P 1'
#
loop_
_entity.id
_entity.type
_entity.pdbx_description
1 polymer ?
#
loop_
_entity_poly.entity_id
_entity_poly.type
_entity_poly.pdbx_seq_one_letter_code
_entity_poly.pdbx_strand_id
1 'polypeptide(L)'
;MNSVIDLRTYVSASNSRLLVMVDLQEKNYDELAHDRASDLRRSLENCMSAIRHARNLGLPIAFTRQTDSSESIERSAQSAWISGFEPKRSDMVFEHLQPSCYTNQLFDDIVSQIGSFAIAGLVAEQTCLATAIDASHRGHHVTFLSDASASRGRHDTDARAVHVVTTKAIELFADTVTTRDWLVATSPRTPKGHRHG
;
A
#
# COMPACT_ATOMS: atom_id res chain seq x y z
N MET A 1 15.38 30.71 -22.44
CA MET A 1 14.89 29.31 -22.46
C MET A 1 14.20 29.07 -21.13
N ASN A 2 12.87 29.06 -21.09
CA ASN A 2 12.13 28.71 -19.87
C ASN A 2 12.20 27.19 -19.72
N SER A 3 12.98 26.71 -18.76
CA SER A 3 12.91 25.31 -18.36
C SER A 3 11.58 25.09 -17.65
N VAL A 4 10.67 24.40 -18.29
CA VAL A 4 9.46 23.88 -17.61
C VAL A 4 9.93 22.85 -16.61
N ILE A 5 9.94 23.21 -15.34
CA ILE A 5 10.20 22.27 -14.25
C ILE A 5 8.97 21.37 -14.22
N ASP A 6 9.11 20.11 -14.60
CA ASP A 6 8.06 19.12 -14.41
C ASP A 6 7.90 18.87 -12.91
N LEU A 7 6.88 19.50 -12.33
CA LEU A 7 6.55 19.37 -10.91
C LEU A 7 6.20 17.92 -10.53
N ARG A 8 5.82 17.07 -11.50
CA ARG A 8 5.58 15.64 -11.26
C ARG A 8 6.84 14.92 -10.83
N THR A 9 8.00 15.31 -11.34
CA THR A 9 9.31 14.74 -10.94
C THR A 9 9.68 15.09 -9.50
N TYR A 10 9.14 16.18 -8.94
CA TYR A 10 9.34 16.59 -7.55
C TYR A 10 8.28 16.03 -6.58
N VAL A 11 7.14 15.59 -7.09
CA VAL A 11 6.05 14.93 -6.33
C VAL A 11 6.25 13.41 -6.30
N SER A 12 7.42 12.91 -6.69
CA SER A 12 7.76 11.50 -6.65
C SER A 12 7.67 10.91 -5.22
N ALA A 13 7.88 9.62 -5.12
CA ALA A 13 7.83 8.77 -3.90
C ALA A 13 8.28 9.42 -2.58
N SER A 14 9.09 10.50 -2.63
CA SER A 14 9.54 11.26 -1.46
C SER A 14 8.45 12.06 -0.74
N ASN A 15 7.27 12.22 -1.34
CA ASN A 15 6.18 13.03 -0.78
C ASN A 15 4.99 12.23 -0.29
N SER A 16 5.10 10.90 -0.19
CA SER A 16 4.05 10.10 0.45
C SER A 16 3.89 10.55 1.90
N ARG A 17 2.76 11.18 2.21
CA ARG A 17 2.46 11.73 3.55
C ARG A 17 1.70 10.77 4.44
N LEU A 18 1.36 9.60 3.92
CA LEU A 18 0.63 8.54 4.59
C LEU A 18 1.10 7.20 4.02
N LEU A 19 1.22 6.19 4.87
CA LEU A 19 1.38 4.80 4.43
C LEU A 19 0.06 4.07 4.63
N VAL A 20 -0.48 3.49 3.56
CA VAL A 20 -1.71 2.68 3.59
C VAL A 20 -1.34 1.21 3.49
N MET A 21 -1.66 0.44 4.52
CA MET A 21 -1.45 -1.00 4.60
C MET A 21 -2.78 -1.72 4.37
N VAL A 22 -2.89 -2.37 3.22
CA VAL A 22 -4.14 -2.93 2.71
C VAL A 22 -4.31 -4.37 3.18
N ASP A 23 -5.40 -4.61 3.89
CA ASP A 23 -6.02 -5.92 4.13
C ASP A 23 -5.05 -7.03 4.56
N LEU A 24 -4.13 -6.70 5.48
CA LEU A 24 -3.19 -7.65 6.08
C LEU A 24 -3.92 -8.58 7.06
N GLN A 25 -4.90 -9.34 6.51
CA GLN A 25 -5.82 -10.21 7.24
C GLN A 25 -5.45 -11.69 7.06
N GLU A 26 -5.68 -12.51 8.08
CA GLU A 26 -5.43 -13.96 8.07
C GLU A 26 -6.13 -14.66 6.88
N LYS A 27 -7.34 -14.24 6.54
CA LYS A 27 -8.05 -14.76 5.35
C LYS A 27 -7.22 -14.61 4.08
N ASN A 28 -6.67 -13.43 3.84
CA ASN A 28 -5.85 -13.19 2.65
C ASN A 28 -4.53 -13.96 2.71
N TYR A 29 -3.95 -14.08 3.91
CA TYR A 29 -2.75 -14.87 4.12
C TYR A 29 -2.99 -16.35 3.79
N ASP A 30 -4.03 -16.95 4.33
CA ASP A 30 -4.37 -18.36 4.11
C ASP A 30 -4.61 -18.67 2.63
N GLU A 31 -5.37 -17.81 1.94
CA GLU A 31 -5.64 -17.98 0.51
C GLU A 31 -4.35 -17.88 -0.32
N LEU A 32 -3.45 -16.94 -0.01
CA LEU A 32 -2.17 -16.76 -0.70
C LEU A 32 -1.15 -17.85 -0.33
N ALA A 33 -1.17 -18.36 0.90
CA ALA A 33 -0.24 -19.39 1.35
C ALA A 33 -0.46 -20.74 0.64
N HIS A 34 -1.67 -20.98 0.13
CA HIS A 34 -1.98 -22.17 -0.69
C HIS A 34 -1.39 -22.04 -2.11
N ASP A 35 -1.08 -20.85 -2.57
CA ASP A 35 -0.49 -20.61 -3.88
C ASP A 35 1.04 -20.67 -3.81
N ARG A 36 1.61 -21.79 -4.24
CA ARG A 36 3.06 -22.05 -4.19
C ARG A 36 3.91 -21.06 -5.00
N ALA A 37 3.32 -20.35 -5.94
CA ALA A 37 3.99 -19.37 -6.78
C ALA A 37 3.98 -17.97 -6.15
N SER A 38 3.35 -17.77 -5.00
CA SER A 38 3.30 -16.49 -4.33
C SER A 38 4.62 -16.15 -3.62
N ASP A 39 5.08 -14.93 -3.80
CA ASP A 39 6.21 -14.36 -3.05
C ASP A 39 5.74 -13.79 -1.67
N LEU A 40 4.67 -14.34 -1.11
CA LEU A 40 3.95 -13.83 0.06
C LEU A 40 4.85 -13.49 1.24
N ARG A 41 5.75 -14.42 1.63
CA ARG A 41 6.64 -14.20 2.77
C ARG A 41 7.51 -12.96 2.55
N ARG A 42 8.08 -12.82 1.37
CA ARG A 42 8.92 -11.66 1.02
C ARG A 42 8.11 -10.37 1.01
N SER A 43 6.90 -10.41 0.48
CA SER A 43 6.01 -9.25 0.48
C SER A 43 5.66 -8.81 1.90
N LEU A 44 5.39 -9.73 2.82
CA LEU A 44 5.14 -9.43 4.23
C LEU A 44 6.39 -8.86 4.94
N GLU A 45 7.58 -9.40 4.68
CA GLU A 45 8.84 -8.84 5.19
C GLU A 45 9.04 -7.38 4.73
N ASN A 46 8.70 -7.08 3.48
CA ASN A 46 8.74 -5.73 2.93
C ASN A 46 7.64 -4.82 3.53
N CYS A 47 6.41 -5.31 3.72
CA CYS A 47 5.37 -4.60 4.47
C CYS A 47 5.85 -4.19 5.87
N MET A 48 6.45 -5.14 6.59
CA MET A 48 6.99 -4.86 7.93
C MET A 48 8.11 -3.81 7.88
N SER A 49 8.97 -3.84 6.86
CA SER A 49 10.03 -2.86 6.66
C SER A 49 9.45 -1.46 6.39
N ALA A 50 8.42 -1.36 5.55
CA ALA A 50 7.72 -0.10 5.29
C ALA A 50 7.05 0.45 6.56
N ILE A 51 6.35 -0.39 7.34
CA ILE A 51 5.71 0.00 8.60
C ILE A 51 6.73 0.53 9.60
N ARG A 52 7.86 -0.19 9.79
CA ARG A 52 8.92 0.25 10.70
C ARG A 52 9.51 1.59 10.29
N HIS A 53 9.76 1.76 9.00
CA HIS A 53 10.29 3.01 8.46
C HIS A 53 9.31 4.16 8.65
N ALA A 54 8.05 4.00 8.32
CA ALA A 54 7.02 5.02 8.53
C ALA A 54 6.95 5.44 10.02
N ARG A 55 6.96 4.48 10.94
CA ARG A 55 6.97 4.75 12.39
C ARG A 55 8.22 5.52 12.83
N ASN A 56 9.40 5.16 12.31
CA ASN A 56 10.64 5.85 12.62
C ASN A 56 10.66 7.32 12.14
N LEU A 57 9.95 7.59 11.06
CA LEU A 57 9.81 8.95 10.50
C LEU A 57 8.65 9.72 11.09
N GLY A 58 7.79 9.11 11.91
CA GLY A 58 6.55 9.71 12.37
C GLY A 58 5.51 9.90 11.26
N LEU A 59 5.60 9.15 10.17
CA LEU A 59 4.58 9.15 9.13
C LEU A 59 3.31 8.47 9.66
N PRO A 60 2.11 9.05 9.42
CA PRO A 60 0.86 8.38 9.73
C PRO A 60 0.74 7.06 8.98
N ILE A 61 0.14 6.07 9.61
CA ILE A 61 -0.17 4.78 8.99
C ILE A 61 -1.67 4.54 9.07
N ALA A 62 -2.25 4.16 7.94
CA ALA A 62 -3.61 3.69 7.82
C ALA A 62 -3.61 2.20 7.49
N PHE A 63 -4.29 1.40 8.28
CA PHE A 63 -4.60 0.02 7.98
C PHE A 63 -6.01 -0.05 7.42
N THR A 64 -6.20 -0.83 6.36
CA THR A 64 -7.55 -1.13 5.89
C THR A 64 -7.91 -2.58 6.17
N ARG A 65 -9.19 -2.84 6.31
CA ARG A 65 -9.72 -4.16 6.55
C ARG A 65 -11.00 -4.36 5.73
N GLN A 66 -10.97 -5.36 4.86
CA GLN A 66 -12.17 -5.77 4.17
C GLN A 66 -13.08 -6.53 5.12
N THR A 67 -14.34 -6.11 5.20
CA THR A 67 -15.39 -6.73 6.00
C THR A 67 -16.50 -7.26 5.09
N ASP A 68 -17.20 -8.29 5.54
CA ASP A 68 -18.38 -8.82 4.87
C ASP A 68 -19.65 -8.28 5.52
N SER A 69 -20.70 -8.08 4.73
CA SER A 69 -21.99 -7.51 5.20
C SER A 69 -22.80 -8.42 6.15
N SER A 70 -22.31 -9.61 6.48
CA SER A 70 -23.03 -10.55 7.35
C SER A 70 -22.31 -10.81 8.67
N GLU A 71 -22.99 -10.49 9.75
CA GLU A 71 -22.58 -10.66 11.16
C GLU A 71 -22.58 -12.11 11.62
N SER A 72 -21.61 -12.94 11.28
CA SER A 72 -21.44 -14.25 11.93
C SER A 72 -20.14 -14.32 12.71
N ILE A 73 -20.17 -14.98 13.87
CA ILE A 73 -19.05 -15.15 14.81
C ILE A 73 -17.83 -15.84 14.13
N GLU A 74 -18.07 -16.74 13.20
CA GLU A 74 -17.01 -17.43 12.44
C GLU A 74 -16.21 -16.47 11.54
N ARG A 75 -16.80 -15.34 11.14
CA ARG A 75 -16.16 -14.33 10.28
C ARG A 75 -15.33 -13.33 11.06
N SER A 76 -15.53 -13.20 12.35
CA SER A 76 -14.67 -12.41 13.23
C SER A 76 -13.22 -12.92 13.20
N ALA A 77 -13.03 -14.24 13.13
CA ALA A 77 -11.71 -14.85 12.98
C ALA A 77 -11.08 -14.57 11.60
N GLN A 78 -11.90 -14.60 10.53
CA GLN A 78 -11.43 -14.33 9.16
C GLN A 78 -11.06 -12.86 8.92
N SER A 79 -11.58 -11.94 9.71
CA SER A 79 -11.20 -10.53 9.69
C SER A 79 -10.02 -10.20 10.61
N ALA A 80 -9.44 -11.18 11.30
CA ALA A 80 -8.28 -11.00 12.15
C ALA A 80 -7.06 -10.53 11.34
N TRP A 81 -6.24 -9.72 11.98
CA TRP A 81 -4.97 -9.29 11.40
C TRP A 81 -3.96 -10.43 11.39
N ILE A 82 -3.12 -10.50 10.36
CA ILE A 82 -1.96 -11.39 10.35
C ILE A 82 -1.12 -11.09 11.58
N SER A 83 -0.70 -12.15 12.29
CA SER A 83 0.12 -12.01 13.50
C SER A 83 1.35 -11.14 13.27
N GLY A 84 1.54 -10.13 14.10
CA GLY A 84 2.60 -9.12 14.00
C GLY A 84 2.27 -7.91 13.13
N PHE A 85 1.10 -7.88 12.47
CA PHE A 85 0.63 -6.75 11.66
C PHE A 85 -0.55 -6.02 12.29
N GLU A 86 -0.83 -6.26 13.56
CA GLU A 86 -1.91 -5.57 14.26
C GLU A 86 -1.65 -4.05 14.31
N PRO A 87 -2.65 -3.21 14.00
CA PRO A 87 -2.54 -1.77 14.13
C PRO A 87 -2.22 -1.37 15.58
N LYS A 88 -1.38 -0.37 15.76
CA LYS A 88 -1.15 0.25 17.08
C LYS A 88 -2.23 1.29 17.35
N ARG A 89 -2.33 1.74 18.61
CA ARG A 89 -3.30 2.80 19.00
C ARG A 89 -3.11 4.12 18.26
N SER A 90 -1.92 4.36 17.73
CA SER A 90 -1.61 5.55 16.92
C SER A 90 -1.95 5.41 15.45
N ASP A 91 -2.26 4.22 15.00
CA ASP A 91 -2.55 3.94 13.59
C ASP A 91 -4.05 4.12 13.34
N MET A 92 -4.39 4.56 12.14
CA MET A 92 -5.79 4.62 11.69
C MET A 92 -6.24 3.26 11.18
N VAL A 93 -7.51 2.92 11.38
CA VAL A 93 -8.11 1.69 10.85
C VAL A 93 -9.38 2.06 10.10
N PHE A 94 -9.49 1.61 8.86
CA PHE A 94 -10.65 1.82 8.00
C PHE A 94 -11.22 0.48 7.54
N GLU A 95 -12.52 0.32 7.64
CA GLU A 95 -13.23 -0.85 7.14
C GLU A 95 -13.88 -0.55 5.81
N HIS A 96 -13.83 -1.50 4.89
CA HIS A 96 -14.49 -1.37 3.58
C HIS A 96 -15.14 -2.70 3.16
N LEU A 97 -16.25 -2.58 2.44
CA LEU A 97 -17.01 -3.72 1.89
C LEU A 97 -16.64 -4.00 0.43
N GLN A 98 -16.30 -2.96 -0.30
CA GLN A 98 -15.94 -3.03 -1.72
C GLN A 98 -14.42 -2.93 -1.89
N PRO A 99 -13.86 -3.35 -3.02
CA PRO A 99 -12.40 -3.40 -3.20
C PRO A 99 -11.66 -2.10 -2.95
N SER A 100 -12.24 -0.95 -3.29
CA SER A 100 -11.57 0.34 -3.10
C SER A 100 -11.67 0.84 -1.65
N CYS A 101 -10.56 1.30 -1.08
CA CYS A 101 -10.52 1.96 0.23
C CYS A 101 -11.38 3.23 0.27
N TYR A 102 -11.58 3.88 -0.87
CA TYR A 102 -12.43 5.08 -1.00
C TYR A 102 -13.93 4.83 -0.78
N THR A 103 -14.36 3.58 -0.70
CA THR A 103 -15.73 3.26 -0.27
C THR A 103 -15.97 3.53 1.20
N ASN A 104 -14.93 3.73 1.99
CA ASN A 104 -14.99 4.28 3.32
C ASN A 104 -14.87 5.81 3.24
N GLN A 105 -15.95 6.54 3.61
CA GLN A 105 -16.00 7.99 3.52
C GLN A 105 -14.91 8.69 4.34
N LEU A 106 -14.61 8.17 5.54
CA LEU A 106 -13.60 8.77 6.41
C LEU A 106 -12.18 8.61 5.80
N PHE A 107 -11.91 7.50 5.11
CA PHE A 107 -10.67 7.33 4.34
C PHE A 107 -10.57 8.38 3.23
N ASP A 108 -11.64 8.56 2.46
CA ASP A 108 -11.70 9.57 1.38
C ASP A 108 -11.45 10.98 1.93
N ASP A 109 -12.12 11.36 3.02
CA ASP A 109 -11.99 12.68 3.64
C ASP A 109 -10.54 12.95 4.11
N ILE A 110 -9.88 11.97 4.73
CA ILE A 110 -8.51 12.11 5.21
C ILE A 110 -7.53 12.19 4.05
N VAL A 111 -7.65 11.30 3.06
CA VAL A 111 -6.73 11.29 1.91
C VAL A 111 -6.92 12.54 1.05
N SER A 112 -8.13 13.07 0.93
CA SER A 112 -8.40 14.33 0.24
C SER A 112 -7.69 15.54 0.85
N GLN A 113 -7.46 15.53 2.17
CA GLN A 113 -6.67 16.57 2.83
C GLN A 113 -5.16 16.38 2.64
N ILE A 114 -4.70 15.15 2.51
CA ILE A 114 -3.27 14.79 2.40
C ILE A 114 -2.79 14.87 0.95
N GLY A 115 -3.60 14.41 0.00
CA GLY A 115 -3.38 14.42 -1.44
C GLY A 115 -2.40 13.37 -1.97
N SER A 116 -1.68 12.64 -1.09
CA SER A 116 -0.68 11.64 -1.52
C SER A 116 -0.43 10.57 -0.47
N PHE A 117 -0.23 9.31 -0.91
CA PHE A 117 0.07 8.19 -0.02
C PHE A 117 0.87 7.09 -0.73
N ALA A 118 1.59 6.30 0.07
CA ALA A 118 2.12 5.01 -0.38
C ALA A 118 1.12 3.91 -0.05
N ILE A 119 0.98 2.90 -0.91
CA ILE A 119 0.08 1.76 -0.71
C ILE A 119 0.83 0.44 -0.86
N ALA A 120 0.57 -0.48 0.04
CA ALA A 120 1.09 -1.85 0.06
C ALA A 120 0.09 -2.80 0.74
N GLY A 121 0.30 -4.10 0.64
CA GLY A 121 -0.52 -5.12 1.33
C GLY A 121 -1.19 -6.10 0.39
N LEU A 122 -2.30 -6.69 0.82
CA LEU A 122 -2.96 -7.83 0.19
C LEU A 122 -4.42 -7.50 -0.16
N VAL A 123 -4.91 -7.78 -1.34
CA VAL A 123 -4.20 -8.33 -2.50
C VAL A 123 -4.07 -7.26 -3.58
N ALA A 124 -2.97 -7.31 -4.35
CA ALA A 124 -2.65 -6.26 -5.30
C ALA A 124 -3.72 -6.11 -6.40
N GLU A 125 -4.19 -7.22 -6.98
CA GLU A 125 -5.15 -7.24 -8.09
C GLU A 125 -6.58 -6.82 -7.71
N GLN A 126 -6.83 -6.58 -6.44
CA GLN A 126 -8.14 -6.17 -5.94
C GLN A 126 -8.07 -4.80 -5.27
N THR A 127 -7.74 -4.75 -3.99
CA THR A 127 -7.83 -3.52 -3.21
C THR A 127 -6.78 -2.49 -3.60
N CYS A 128 -5.52 -2.90 -3.87
CA CYS A 128 -4.51 -1.94 -4.30
C CYS A 128 -4.84 -1.33 -5.67
N LEU A 129 -5.21 -2.16 -6.66
CA LEU A 129 -5.57 -1.69 -8.00
C LEU A 129 -6.81 -0.79 -7.97
N ALA A 130 -7.90 -1.23 -7.32
CA ALA A 130 -9.13 -0.44 -7.24
C ALA A 130 -8.89 0.91 -6.54
N THR A 131 -8.11 0.92 -5.47
CA THR A 131 -7.77 2.15 -4.74
C THR A 131 -6.88 3.08 -5.57
N ALA A 132 -5.92 2.55 -6.35
CA ALA A 132 -5.08 3.35 -7.22
C ALA A 132 -5.89 4.04 -8.35
N ILE A 133 -6.85 3.31 -8.95
CA ILE A 133 -7.76 3.85 -9.96
C ILE A 133 -8.59 5.00 -9.37
N ASP A 134 -9.23 4.77 -8.22
CA ASP A 134 -10.07 5.76 -7.56
C ASP A 134 -9.28 7.00 -7.12
N ALA A 135 -8.05 6.80 -6.63
CA ALA A 135 -7.14 7.88 -6.28
C ALA A 135 -6.78 8.75 -7.49
N SER A 136 -6.46 8.11 -8.61
CA SER A 136 -6.14 8.81 -9.87
C SER A 136 -7.31 9.68 -10.34
N HIS A 137 -8.55 9.17 -10.28
CA HIS A 137 -9.75 9.93 -10.65
C HIS A 137 -10.00 11.13 -9.73
N ARG A 138 -9.52 11.08 -8.48
CA ARG A 138 -9.60 12.18 -7.49
C ARG A 138 -8.42 13.15 -7.56
N GLY A 139 -7.44 12.88 -8.42
CA GLY A 139 -6.21 13.68 -8.52
C GLY A 139 -5.23 13.47 -7.37
N HIS A 140 -5.35 12.37 -6.62
CA HIS A 140 -4.42 12.02 -5.56
C HIS A 140 -3.21 11.26 -6.13
N HIS A 141 -2.04 11.48 -5.52
CA HIS A 141 -0.82 10.79 -5.93
C HIS A 141 -0.61 9.52 -5.10
N VAL A 142 -0.47 8.40 -5.80
CA VAL A 142 -0.23 7.09 -5.18
C VAL A 142 1.15 6.59 -5.53
N THR A 143 1.85 6.05 -4.54
CA THR A 143 3.07 5.27 -4.72
C THR A 143 2.78 3.83 -4.33
N PHE A 144 2.75 2.93 -5.30
CA PHE A 144 2.53 1.50 -5.08
C PHE A 144 3.86 0.80 -4.78
N LEU A 145 3.95 0.13 -3.62
CA LEU A 145 5.10 -0.67 -3.22
C LEU A 145 4.92 -2.09 -3.77
N SER A 146 5.41 -2.34 -4.98
CA SER A 146 5.11 -3.56 -5.72
C SER A 146 5.63 -4.83 -5.06
N ASP A 147 6.78 -4.77 -4.39
CA ASP A 147 7.39 -5.90 -3.69
C ASP A 147 6.94 -6.05 -2.22
N ALA A 148 6.10 -5.12 -1.73
CA ALA A 148 5.36 -5.21 -0.48
C ALA A 148 3.88 -5.57 -0.70
N SER A 149 3.57 -6.16 -1.84
CA SER A 149 2.23 -6.62 -2.19
C SER A 149 2.30 -7.99 -2.85
N ALA A 150 1.22 -8.75 -2.76
CA ALA A 150 1.10 -10.05 -3.41
C ALA A 150 -0.26 -10.19 -4.06
N SER A 151 -0.37 -11.11 -5.02
CA SER A 151 -1.59 -11.43 -5.77
C SER A 151 -1.93 -12.90 -5.65
N ARG A 152 -3.18 -13.26 -5.86
CA ARG A 152 -3.65 -14.64 -5.93
C ARG A 152 -3.53 -15.17 -7.35
N GLY A 153 -3.28 -16.48 -7.49
CA GLY A 153 -3.46 -17.17 -8.75
C GLY A 153 -4.92 -17.14 -9.20
N ARG A 154 -5.15 -17.18 -10.50
CA ARG A 154 -6.48 -17.17 -11.10
C ARG A 154 -6.60 -18.28 -12.13
N HIS A 155 -7.44 -19.28 -11.86
CA HIS A 155 -7.64 -20.42 -12.72
C HIS A 155 -6.30 -21.08 -13.12
N ASP A 156 -5.90 -20.96 -14.37
CA ASP A 156 -4.67 -21.49 -14.97
C ASP A 156 -3.49 -20.51 -14.94
N THR A 157 -3.67 -19.32 -14.33
CA THR A 157 -2.64 -18.28 -14.22
C THR A 157 -2.08 -18.25 -12.80
N ASP A 158 -0.77 -18.44 -12.68
CA ASP A 158 -0.11 -18.41 -11.37
C ASP A 158 -0.10 -16.99 -10.73
N ALA A 159 0.05 -16.95 -9.41
CA ALA A 159 0.04 -15.72 -8.62
C ALA A 159 1.08 -14.70 -9.07
N ARG A 160 2.25 -15.17 -9.48
CA ARG A 160 3.34 -14.29 -9.94
C ARG A 160 3.00 -13.62 -11.26
N ALA A 161 2.42 -14.36 -12.21
CA ALA A 161 1.96 -13.80 -13.48
C ALA A 161 0.84 -12.78 -13.25
N VAL A 162 -0.15 -13.10 -12.38
CA VAL A 162 -1.19 -12.15 -11.99
C VAL A 162 -0.57 -10.89 -11.38
N HIS A 163 0.40 -11.03 -10.47
CA HIS A 163 1.05 -9.90 -9.82
C HIS A 163 1.80 -9.00 -10.81
N VAL A 164 2.52 -9.58 -11.77
CA VAL A 164 3.22 -8.82 -12.82
C VAL A 164 2.23 -8.01 -13.66
N VAL A 165 1.15 -8.63 -14.13
CA VAL A 165 0.12 -7.95 -14.94
C VAL A 165 -0.57 -6.87 -14.13
N THR A 166 -0.92 -7.14 -12.87
CA THR A 166 -1.54 -6.16 -11.96
C THR A 166 -0.62 -4.96 -11.72
N THR A 167 0.67 -5.20 -11.48
CA THR A 167 1.66 -4.12 -11.31
C THR A 167 1.70 -3.23 -12.54
N LYS A 168 1.71 -3.82 -13.75
CA LYS A 168 1.66 -3.05 -14.99
C LYS A 168 0.35 -2.28 -15.19
N ALA A 169 -0.76 -2.81 -14.72
CA ALA A 169 -2.03 -2.09 -14.72
C ALA A 169 -2.01 -0.89 -13.73
N ILE A 170 -1.44 -1.09 -12.55
CA ILE A 170 -1.31 -0.03 -11.54
C ILE A 170 -0.40 1.10 -12.03
N GLU A 171 0.64 0.83 -12.81
CA GLU A 171 1.55 1.84 -13.40
C GLU A 171 0.81 2.89 -14.27
N LEU A 172 -0.41 2.59 -14.72
CA LEU A 172 -1.25 3.56 -15.45
C LEU A 172 -1.87 4.62 -14.53
N PHE A 173 -1.92 4.39 -13.22
CA PHE A 173 -2.64 5.21 -12.25
C PHE A 173 -1.76 5.67 -11.07
N ALA A 174 -0.62 5.04 -10.85
CA ALA A 174 0.25 5.24 -9.70
C ALA A 174 1.72 5.10 -10.07
N ASP A 175 2.58 5.77 -9.30
CA ASP A 175 4.03 5.50 -9.35
C ASP A 175 4.30 4.13 -8.71
N THR A 176 5.00 3.25 -9.42
CA THR A 176 5.36 1.93 -8.91
C THR A 176 6.84 1.88 -8.57
N VAL A 177 7.14 1.53 -7.32
CA VAL A 177 8.52 1.45 -6.81
C VAL A 177 8.72 0.19 -5.97
N THR A 178 9.98 -0.17 -5.71
CA THR A 178 10.29 -1.16 -4.68
C THR A 178 10.21 -0.53 -3.28
N THR A 179 9.97 -1.36 -2.26
CA THR A 179 10.05 -0.91 -0.86
C THR A 179 11.38 -0.22 -0.58
N ARG A 180 12.49 -0.79 -1.04
CA ARG A 180 13.82 -0.21 -0.86
C ARG A 180 13.92 1.20 -1.42
N ASP A 181 13.43 1.43 -2.63
CA ASP A 181 13.49 2.74 -3.28
C ASP A 181 12.64 3.76 -2.53
N TRP A 182 11.45 3.34 -2.05
CA TRP A 182 10.60 4.17 -1.22
C TRP A 182 11.26 4.54 0.12
N LEU A 183 11.90 3.58 0.80
CA LEU A 183 12.64 3.83 2.03
C LEU A 183 13.75 4.88 1.82
N VAL A 184 14.50 4.76 0.72
CA VAL A 184 15.55 5.72 0.37
C VAL A 184 14.96 7.10 0.06
N ALA A 185 13.90 7.15 -0.74
CA ALA A 185 13.29 8.41 -1.18
C ALA A 185 12.66 9.21 -0.03
N THR A 186 12.11 8.52 0.98
CA THR A 186 11.44 9.13 2.13
C THR A 186 12.38 9.39 3.32
N SER A 187 13.62 8.85 3.30
CA SER A 187 14.60 9.10 4.35
C SER A 187 15.06 10.56 4.35
N PRO A 188 15.28 11.17 5.54
CA PRO A 188 15.82 12.53 5.64
C PRO A 188 17.16 12.61 4.93
N ARG A 189 17.31 13.60 4.03
CA ARG A 189 18.60 13.87 3.41
C ARG A 189 19.57 14.36 4.47
N THR A 190 20.66 13.64 4.72
CA THR A 190 21.76 14.12 5.55
C THR A 190 22.31 15.40 4.89
N PRO A 191 22.36 16.54 5.59
CA PRO A 191 22.97 17.74 5.02
C PRO A 191 24.41 17.41 4.66
N LYS A 192 24.80 17.63 3.40
CA LYS A 192 26.21 17.56 3.00
C LYS A 192 26.96 18.55 3.86
N GLY A 193 27.78 18.07 4.79
CA GLY A 193 28.63 18.89 5.61
C GLY A 193 29.44 19.83 4.71
N HIS A 194 29.29 21.13 4.91
CA HIS A 194 30.20 22.12 4.35
C HIS A 194 31.59 21.78 4.90
N ARG A 195 32.42 21.19 4.08
CA ARG A 195 33.86 21.20 4.32
C ARG A 195 34.30 22.65 4.11
N HIS A 196 34.48 23.38 5.18
CA HIS A 196 35.29 24.56 5.15
C HIS A 196 36.73 24.12 4.89
N GLY A 197 37.25 24.44 3.70
CA GLY A 197 38.64 24.42 3.39
C GLY A 197 39.24 25.81 3.69
#